data_c05b0190d2958b46a93b2e181cfb0e27
#
_entry.id   c05b0190d2958b46a93b2e181cfb0e27
#
_cell.length_a   1.000
_cell.length_b   1.000
_cell.length_c   1.000
_cell.angle_alpha   90.00
_cell.angle_beta   90.00
_cell.angle_gamma   90.00
#
_symmetry.space_group_name_H-M   'P 1'
#
loop_
_entity.id
_entity.type
_entity.pdbx_description
1 polymer ?
#
loop_
_entity_poly.entity_id
_entity_poly.type
_entity_poly.pdbx_seq_one_letter_code
_entity_poly.pdbx_strand_id
1 'polypeptide(L)'
;RRYLADMGISLKTAIDARIGCLVHRCFGGKDSKDGKDKKNAAGMMYQCIAYVNYINGQPVNVKYRSCDATASGYTKCWSQDSPTTPCPPYNIDCINPLLIAEENIPRLIVTEGERDVLTLREAGYSYVISVPNGAASDLSKGFEAFRPWLDRVQELVICGDSDLPGRTLVKHLADYFGTRCLFTVLPGGCKDISDVLVAYGADVVREIIGSACPHRTSDIITVSERADEIMNVLNGNYDHGYDVGYGPLTDRV
;
A
#
# COMPACT_ATOMS: atom_id res chain seq x y z
N ARG A 1 -7.20 2.18 -23.75
CA ARG A 1 -7.53 0.75 -23.66
C ARG A 1 -6.28 -0.13 -23.55
N ARG A 2 -5.31 0.00 -24.48
CA ARG A 2 -4.08 -0.81 -24.49
C ARG A 2 -3.33 -0.72 -23.15
N TYR A 3 -3.08 0.50 -22.64
CA TYR A 3 -2.42 0.72 -21.35
C TYR A 3 -3.06 -0.06 -20.18
N LEU A 4 -4.40 -0.06 -20.08
CA LEU A 4 -5.11 -0.82 -19.04
C LEU A 4 -4.98 -2.34 -19.25
N ALA A 5 -5.09 -2.79 -20.51
CA ALA A 5 -4.94 -4.22 -20.84
C ALA A 5 -3.52 -4.74 -20.52
N ASP A 6 -2.48 -3.95 -20.84
CA ASP A 6 -1.08 -4.28 -20.52
C ASP A 6 -0.84 -4.34 -18.99
N MET A 7 -1.71 -3.71 -18.20
CA MET A 7 -1.72 -3.78 -16.73
C MET A 7 -2.64 -4.86 -16.15
N GLY A 8 -3.29 -5.66 -16.99
CA GLY A 8 -4.25 -6.65 -16.55
C GLY A 8 -5.57 -6.07 -16.02
N ILE A 9 -5.87 -4.79 -16.31
CA ILE A 9 -7.08 -4.10 -15.82
C ILE A 9 -8.16 -4.14 -16.89
N SER A 10 -9.32 -4.69 -16.55
CA SER A 10 -10.49 -4.75 -17.41
C SER A 10 -11.14 -3.37 -17.59
N LEU A 11 -11.85 -3.21 -18.70
CA LEU A 11 -12.64 -2.00 -18.94
C LEU A 11 -13.73 -1.81 -17.88
N LYS A 12 -14.29 -2.91 -17.37
CA LYS A 12 -15.27 -2.88 -16.28
C LYS A 12 -14.68 -2.23 -15.03
N THR A 13 -13.55 -2.71 -14.57
CA THR A 13 -12.85 -2.13 -13.40
C THR A 13 -12.51 -0.66 -13.61
N ALA A 14 -12.06 -0.27 -14.81
CA ALA A 14 -11.74 1.12 -15.10
C ALA A 14 -12.98 2.03 -15.05
N ILE A 15 -14.13 1.57 -15.56
CA ILE A 15 -15.42 2.29 -15.50
C ILE A 15 -15.88 2.39 -14.05
N ASP A 16 -15.89 1.29 -13.31
CA ASP A 16 -16.33 1.24 -11.91
C ASP A 16 -15.42 2.11 -11.01
N ALA A 17 -14.15 2.24 -11.36
CA ALA A 17 -13.19 3.14 -10.71
C ALA A 17 -13.27 4.60 -11.21
N ARG A 18 -14.17 4.91 -12.15
CA ARG A 18 -14.35 6.24 -12.76
C ARG A 18 -13.07 6.81 -13.35
N ILE A 19 -12.27 5.95 -14.01
CA ILE A 19 -11.00 6.36 -14.62
C ILE A 19 -11.28 7.17 -15.88
N GLY A 20 -10.66 8.36 -15.96
CA GLY A 20 -10.66 9.19 -17.15
C GLY A 20 -9.51 8.89 -18.10
N CYS A 21 -9.67 9.30 -19.37
CA CYS A 21 -8.59 9.28 -20.35
C CYS A 21 -8.66 10.55 -21.22
N LEU A 22 -7.56 11.28 -21.28
CA LEU A 22 -7.49 12.56 -22.03
C LEU A 22 -6.04 12.89 -22.39
N VAL A 23 -5.89 13.90 -23.28
CA VAL A 23 -4.58 14.50 -23.51
C VAL A 23 -4.35 15.61 -22.48
N HIS A 24 -3.31 15.49 -21.69
CA HIS A 24 -3.00 16.43 -20.61
C HIS A 24 -1.52 16.76 -20.56
N ARG A 25 -1.19 17.95 -20.03
CA ARG A 25 0.19 18.40 -19.86
C ARG A 25 0.77 17.79 -18.58
N CYS A 26 1.80 16.97 -18.76
CA CYS A 26 2.53 16.38 -17.63
C CYS A 26 3.98 16.85 -17.60
N PHE A 27 4.57 16.84 -16.42
CA PHE A 27 5.94 17.24 -16.17
C PHE A 27 6.80 16.00 -15.91
N GLY A 28 8.04 16.00 -16.42
CA GLY A 28 8.95 14.88 -16.25
C GLY A 28 9.27 14.65 -14.77
N GLY A 29 9.15 13.40 -14.30
CA GLY A 29 9.66 12.97 -13.00
C GLY A 29 11.20 12.92 -13.02
N LYS A 30 11.83 12.86 -11.84
CA LYS A 30 13.27 12.75 -11.62
C LYS A 30 13.81 11.36 -12.02
N ASP A 31 13.84 11.02 -13.31
CA ASP A 31 14.41 9.77 -13.80
C ASP A 31 15.58 10.02 -14.79
N SER A 32 16.41 11.03 -14.57
CA SER A 32 17.71 11.11 -15.26
C SER A 32 18.81 10.64 -14.31
N LYS A 33 19.36 9.45 -14.57
CA LYS A 33 20.59 8.93 -13.93
C LYS A 33 21.80 9.85 -14.08
N ASP A 34 21.68 10.96 -14.81
CA ASP A 34 22.76 11.87 -15.17
C ASP A 34 22.76 13.22 -14.41
N GLY A 35 22.05 13.33 -13.28
CA GLY A 35 22.21 14.47 -12.37
C GLY A 35 21.98 15.88 -12.98
N LYS A 36 21.61 15.98 -14.26
CA LYS A 36 21.26 17.24 -14.91
C LYS A 36 19.74 17.38 -14.93
N ASP A 37 19.22 18.09 -13.93
CA ASP A 37 17.83 18.56 -13.89
C ASP A 37 17.48 19.33 -15.16
N LYS A 38 17.10 18.62 -16.23
CA LYS A 38 16.30 19.24 -17.26
C LYS A 38 14.86 19.27 -16.73
N LYS A 39 14.59 20.24 -15.87
CA LYS A 39 13.25 20.77 -15.71
C LYS A 39 12.81 21.22 -17.12
N ASN A 40 12.06 20.40 -17.82
CA ASN A 40 11.26 20.87 -18.93
C ASN A 40 10.19 21.77 -18.30
N ALA A 41 10.52 23.03 -18.07
CA ALA A 41 9.67 24.04 -17.44
C ALA A 41 8.34 24.23 -18.19
N ALA A 42 8.25 23.75 -19.44
CA ALA A 42 7.07 23.90 -20.29
C ALA A 42 6.07 22.72 -20.19
N GLY A 43 6.45 21.57 -19.62
CA GLY A 43 5.64 20.34 -19.66
C GLY A 43 5.32 19.89 -21.09
N MET A 44 5.09 18.60 -21.28
CA MET A 44 4.71 18.05 -22.59
C MET A 44 3.28 17.49 -22.53
N MET A 45 2.59 17.51 -23.68
CA MET A 45 1.26 16.90 -23.82
C MET A 45 1.41 15.41 -24.03
N TYR A 46 0.69 14.64 -23.23
CA TYR A 46 0.66 13.17 -23.29
C TYR A 46 -0.77 12.65 -23.28
N GLN A 47 -0.96 11.47 -23.85
CA GLN A 47 -2.13 10.68 -23.51
C GLN A 47 -2.03 10.29 -22.05
N CYS A 48 -3.06 10.60 -21.27
CA CYS A 48 -3.05 10.38 -19.84
C CYS A 48 -4.25 9.56 -19.39
N ILE A 49 -4.01 8.75 -18.37
CA ILE A 49 -5.07 8.23 -17.51
C ILE A 49 -5.25 9.23 -16.35
N ALA A 50 -6.51 9.48 -16.00
CA ALA A 50 -6.89 10.38 -14.91
C ALA A 50 -7.47 9.59 -13.75
N TYR A 51 -6.83 9.70 -12.60
CA TYR A 51 -7.30 9.17 -11.32
C TYR A 51 -7.99 10.30 -10.56
N VAL A 52 -9.30 10.20 -10.43
CA VAL A 52 -10.11 11.24 -9.76
C VAL A 52 -10.36 10.84 -8.31
N ASN A 53 -9.97 11.70 -7.38
CA ASN A 53 -10.32 11.55 -5.98
C ASN A 53 -11.68 12.15 -5.68
N TYR A 54 -12.47 11.42 -4.93
CA TYR A 54 -13.79 11.82 -4.47
C TYR A 54 -13.83 11.87 -2.93
N ILE A 55 -14.62 12.83 -2.41
CA ILE A 55 -15.04 12.89 -1.00
C ILE A 55 -16.54 13.14 -1.01
N ASN A 56 -17.31 12.25 -0.40
CA ASN A 56 -18.78 12.30 -0.38
C ASN A 56 -19.37 12.41 -1.80
N GLY A 57 -18.80 11.68 -2.75
CA GLY A 57 -19.23 11.65 -4.15
C GLY A 57 -18.83 12.88 -4.98
N GLN A 58 -18.18 13.89 -4.38
CA GLN A 58 -17.74 15.09 -5.08
C GLN A 58 -16.26 14.96 -5.49
N PRO A 59 -15.89 15.28 -6.75
CA PRO A 59 -14.49 15.27 -7.17
C PRO A 59 -13.73 16.41 -6.50
N VAL A 60 -12.59 16.09 -5.88
CA VAL A 60 -11.77 17.08 -5.13
C VAL A 60 -10.36 17.21 -5.64
N ASN A 61 -9.87 16.21 -6.36
CA ASN A 61 -8.50 16.17 -6.85
C ASN A 61 -8.40 15.22 -8.05
N VAL A 62 -7.54 15.52 -9.01
CA VAL A 62 -7.29 14.67 -10.18
C VAL A 62 -5.79 14.52 -10.36
N LYS A 63 -5.31 13.29 -10.42
CA LYS A 63 -3.94 12.96 -10.77
C LYS A 63 -3.88 12.34 -12.16
N TYR A 64 -3.01 12.86 -13.00
CA TYR A 64 -2.80 12.39 -14.36
C TYR A 64 -1.49 11.60 -14.46
N ARG A 65 -1.55 10.46 -15.09
CA ARG A 65 -0.38 9.64 -15.43
C ARG A 65 -0.32 9.45 -16.93
N SER A 66 0.84 9.72 -17.53
CA SER A 66 1.01 9.45 -18.95
C SER A 66 0.88 7.96 -19.25
N CYS A 67 0.24 7.65 -20.34
CA CYS A 67 0.09 6.29 -20.87
C CYS A 67 0.59 6.18 -22.33
N ASP A 68 1.44 7.12 -22.76
CA ASP A 68 2.12 7.04 -24.04
C ASP A 68 3.18 5.96 -24.04
N ALA A 69 3.06 5.02 -24.97
CA ALA A 69 4.01 3.93 -25.12
C ALA A 69 5.38 4.43 -25.58
N THR A 70 6.43 3.87 -25.01
CA THR A 70 7.82 4.08 -25.38
C THR A 70 8.46 2.73 -25.73
N ALA A 71 9.69 2.74 -26.23
CA ALA A 71 10.42 1.52 -26.52
C ALA A 71 10.68 0.63 -25.28
N SER A 72 10.69 1.25 -24.09
CA SER A 72 10.96 0.58 -22.80
C SER A 72 9.73 0.50 -21.87
N GLY A 73 8.51 0.67 -22.39
CA GLY A 73 7.28 0.68 -21.61
C GLY A 73 6.47 1.95 -21.80
N TYR A 74 6.14 2.66 -20.73
CA TYR A 74 5.36 3.89 -20.77
C TYR A 74 6.13 5.07 -20.21
N THR A 75 5.82 6.29 -20.73
CA THR A 75 6.42 7.53 -20.23
C THR A 75 6.08 7.74 -18.76
N LYS A 76 7.09 8.00 -17.92
CA LYS A 76 6.91 8.20 -16.47
C LYS A 76 6.69 9.68 -16.13
N CYS A 77 5.65 10.29 -16.69
CA CYS A 77 5.27 11.67 -16.41
C CYS A 77 3.93 11.74 -15.68
N TRP A 78 3.76 12.73 -14.85
CA TRP A 78 2.52 12.95 -14.13
C TRP A 78 2.24 14.44 -13.90
N SER A 79 0.99 14.78 -13.62
CA SER A 79 0.59 16.08 -13.10
C SER A 79 -0.63 15.92 -12.18
N GLN A 80 -1.02 17.00 -11.53
CA GLN A 80 -2.12 17.02 -10.60
C GLN A 80 -2.85 18.35 -10.68
N ASP A 81 -4.18 18.29 -10.81
CA ASP A 81 -5.04 19.46 -10.83
C ASP A 81 -5.85 19.55 -9.53
N SER A 82 -6.14 20.81 -9.15
CA SER A 82 -6.92 21.12 -7.94
C SER A 82 -6.43 20.38 -6.71
N PRO A 83 -5.16 20.52 -6.33
CA PRO A 83 -4.61 19.80 -5.20
C PRO A 83 -5.31 20.26 -3.93
N THR A 84 -6.17 19.41 -3.39
CA THR A 84 -6.75 19.61 -2.06
C THR A 84 -5.65 19.46 -1.02
N THR A 85 -5.61 20.36 -0.04
CA THR A 85 -4.62 20.30 1.04
C THR A 85 -5.34 20.07 2.37
N PRO A 86 -5.02 18.98 3.08
CA PRO A 86 -4.15 17.88 2.69
C PRO A 86 -4.73 17.04 1.55
N CYS A 87 -3.85 16.45 0.73
CA CYS A 87 -4.28 15.55 -0.36
C CYS A 87 -4.91 14.29 0.26
N PRO A 88 -6.14 13.91 -0.13
CA PRO A 88 -6.79 12.73 0.40
C PRO A 88 -6.13 11.45 -0.12
N PRO A 89 -6.24 10.32 0.63
CA PRO A 89 -5.95 9.01 0.09
C PRO A 89 -6.77 8.75 -1.17
N TYR A 90 -6.15 8.19 -2.22
CA TYR A 90 -6.91 7.87 -3.43
C TYR A 90 -7.97 6.81 -3.13
N ASN A 91 -9.15 7.00 -3.68
CA ASN A 91 -10.32 6.14 -3.50
C ASN A 91 -10.86 6.05 -2.06
N ILE A 92 -10.56 7.02 -1.19
CA ILE A 92 -11.04 7.02 0.21
C ILE A 92 -12.58 6.97 0.28
N ASP A 93 -13.27 7.47 -0.72
CA ASP A 93 -14.74 7.48 -0.80
C ASP A 93 -15.35 6.07 -0.91
N CYS A 94 -14.53 5.04 -1.16
CA CYS A 94 -14.99 3.65 -1.23
C CYS A 94 -15.60 3.13 0.09
N ILE A 95 -15.21 3.71 1.23
CA ILE A 95 -15.72 3.35 2.55
C ILE A 95 -16.94 4.18 2.97
N ASN A 96 -17.26 5.25 2.23
CA ASN A 96 -18.34 6.17 2.56
C ASN A 96 -19.71 5.50 2.73
N PRO A 97 -20.13 4.52 1.91
CA PRO A 97 -21.40 3.83 2.12
C PRO A 97 -21.52 3.16 3.49
N LEU A 98 -20.44 2.54 4.01
CA LEU A 98 -20.41 1.93 5.34
C LEU A 98 -20.46 3.00 6.44
N LEU A 99 -19.79 4.13 6.24
CA LEU A 99 -19.81 5.24 7.18
C LEU A 99 -21.21 5.84 7.31
N ILE A 100 -21.93 6.01 6.19
CA ILE A 100 -23.32 6.49 6.18
C ILE A 100 -24.25 5.50 6.88
N ALA A 101 -24.04 4.19 6.70
CA ALA A 101 -24.80 3.14 7.36
C ALA A 101 -24.40 2.93 8.83
N GLU A 102 -23.44 3.72 9.34
CA GLU A 102 -22.87 3.58 10.69
C GLU A 102 -22.23 2.20 10.95
N GLU A 103 -21.86 1.49 9.89
CA GLU A 103 -21.20 0.18 9.97
C GLU A 103 -19.70 0.33 10.16
N ASN A 104 -19.08 -0.65 10.81
CA ASN A 104 -17.63 -0.77 10.83
C ASN A 104 -17.11 -1.29 9.49
N ILE A 105 -15.88 -0.90 9.15
CA ILE A 105 -15.18 -1.36 7.96
C ILE A 105 -14.40 -2.62 8.35
N PRO A 106 -14.82 -3.83 7.92
CA PRO A 106 -14.18 -5.06 8.40
C PRO A 106 -12.70 -5.12 8.04
N ARG A 107 -12.39 -4.74 6.80
CA ARG A 107 -11.01 -4.74 6.27
C ARG A 107 -10.84 -3.65 5.23
N LEU A 108 -9.75 -2.88 5.35
CA LEU A 108 -9.32 -1.88 4.38
C LEU A 108 -7.92 -2.25 3.89
N ILE A 109 -7.69 -2.20 2.59
CA ILE A 109 -6.36 -2.41 2.00
C ILE A 109 -5.74 -1.06 1.66
N VAL A 110 -4.49 -0.84 2.06
CA VAL A 110 -3.72 0.37 1.75
C VAL A 110 -2.54 0.01 0.87
N THR A 111 -2.41 0.70 -0.25
CA THR A 111 -1.33 0.52 -1.23
C THR A 111 -0.49 1.79 -1.38
N GLU A 112 0.61 1.72 -2.13
CA GLU A 112 1.46 2.87 -2.42
C GLU A 112 0.85 3.77 -3.50
N GLY A 113 0.28 3.19 -4.55
CA GLY A 113 -0.13 3.93 -5.75
C GLY A 113 -1.56 3.64 -6.23
N GLU A 114 -2.04 4.55 -7.09
CA GLU A 114 -3.39 4.45 -7.67
C GLU A 114 -3.55 3.22 -8.58
N ARG A 115 -2.45 2.78 -9.23
CA ARG A 115 -2.43 1.58 -10.07
C ARG A 115 -2.72 0.33 -9.26
N ASP A 116 -2.14 0.25 -8.08
CA ASP A 116 -2.31 -0.90 -7.19
C ASP A 116 -3.74 -0.99 -6.65
N VAL A 117 -4.38 0.18 -6.44
CA VAL A 117 -5.82 0.22 -6.13
C VAL A 117 -6.64 -0.41 -7.26
N LEU A 118 -6.35 -0.08 -8.53
CA LEU A 118 -7.05 -0.70 -9.68
C LEU A 118 -6.80 -2.20 -9.73
N THR A 119 -5.58 -2.64 -9.48
CA THR A 119 -5.18 -4.05 -9.43
C THR A 119 -6.00 -4.83 -8.41
N LEU A 120 -6.13 -4.30 -7.20
CA LEU A 120 -6.91 -4.95 -6.15
C LEU A 120 -8.40 -4.91 -6.43
N ARG A 121 -8.91 -3.86 -7.07
CA ARG A 121 -10.29 -3.81 -7.55
C ARG A 121 -10.54 -4.83 -8.65
N GLU A 122 -9.60 -5.06 -9.56
CA GLU A 122 -9.66 -6.14 -10.58
C GLU A 122 -9.72 -7.53 -9.91
N ALA A 123 -9.00 -7.71 -8.81
CA ALA A 123 -9.05 -8.93 -8.01
C ALA A 123 -10.33 -9.07 -7.16
N GLY A 124 -11.24 -8.06 -7.17
CA GLY A 124 -12.54 -8.11 -6.51
C GLY A 124 -12.63 -7.42 -5.15
N TYR A 125 -11.60 -6.68 -4.72
CA TYR A 125 -11.62 -5.95 -3.47
C TYR A 125 -12.27 -4.57 -3.62
N SER A 126 -13.27 -4.26 -2.78
CA SER A 126 -14.00 -2.99 -2.83
C SER A 126 -13.37 -1.91 -1.96
N TYR A 127 -12.86 -2.27 -0.79
CA TYR A 127 -12.31 -1.34 0.21
C TYR A 127 -10.79 -1.27 0.08
N VAL A 128 -10.34 -0.47 -0.89
CA VAL A 128 -8.92 -0.29 -1.21
C VAL A 128 -8.62 1.18 -1.40
N ILE A 129 -7.57 1.68 -0.76
CA ILE A 129 -7.08 3.05 -0.92
C ILE A 129 -5.59 3.06 -1.22
N SER A 130 -5.07 4.14 -1.79
CA SER A 130 -3.62 4.36 -1.78
C SER A 130 -3.25 5.57 -0.94
N VAL A 131 -1.98 5.56 -0.46
CA VAL A 131 -1.46 6.70 0.28
C VAL A 131 -1.47 7.97 -0.58
N PRO A 132 -1.68 9.15 0.03
CA PRO A 132 -1.56 10.42 -0.69
C PRO A 132 -0.14 10.63 -1.20
N ASN A 133 0.03 10.93 -2.48
CA ASN A 133 1.31 11.33 -3.09
C ASN A 133 2.49 10.34 -2.97
N GLY A 134 2.22 9.04 -2.73
CA GLY A 134 3.22 7.97 -2.68
C GLY A 134 4.09 7.96 -1.42
N ALA A 135 5.11 7.07 -1.39
CA ALA A 135 5.91 6.75 -0.22
C ALA A 135 6.70 7.92 0.40
N ALA A 136 7.00 8.96 -0.38
CA ALA A 136 7.80 10.10 0.09
C ALA A 136 6.99 11.21 0.76
N SER A 137 5.67 11.08 0.86
CA SER A 137 4.79 12.10 1.44
C SER A 137 4.72 12.01 2.97
N ASP A 138 4.40 13.14 3.60
CA ASP A 138 4.03 13.18 5.01
C ASP A 138 2.65 12.52 5.17
N LEU A 139 2.67 11.23 5.51
CA LEU A 139 1.47 10.41 5.63
C LEU A 139 0.52 10.93 6.72
N SER A 140 1.07 11.48 7.81
CA SER A 140 0.28 11.94 8.95
C SER A 140 -0.74 12.99 8.53
N LYS A 141 -0.36 13.97 7.72
CA LYS A 141 -1.25 15.03 7.25
C LYS A 141 -2.38 14.53 6.36
N GLY A 142 -2.06 13.57 5.46
CA GLY A 142 -3.04 13.01 4.54
C GLY A 142 -4.07 12.12 5.23
N PHE A 143 -3.65 11.34 6.23
CA PHE A 143 -4.53 10.44 6.96
C PHE A 143 -5.27 11.11 8.12
N GLU A 144 -4.68 12.12 8.76
CA GLU A 144 -5.29 12.78 9.91
C GLU A 144 -6.65 13.41 9.61
N ALA A 145 -6.80 14.00 8.42
CA ALA A 145 -8.08 14.54 7.96
C ALA A 145 -9.19 13.47 7.85
N PHE A 146 -8.81 12.20 7.69
CA PHE A 146 -9.72 11.05 7.56
C PHE A 146 -9.67 10.13 8.77
N ARG A 147 -9.05 10.56 9.87
CA ARG A 147 -8.92 9.78 11.09
C ARG A 147 -10.26 9.21 11.60
N PRO A 148 -11.35 9.99 11.67
CA PRO A 148 -12.66 9.49 12.12
C PRO A 148 -13.20 8.35 11.22
N TRP A 149 -12.83 8.34 9.93
CA TRP A 149 -13.23 7.27 9.01
C TRP A 149 -12.36 6.02 9.23
N LEU A 150 -11.06 6.22 9.37
CA LEU A 150 -10.07 5.16 9.51
C LEU A 150 -10.12 4.47 10.88
N ASP A 151 -10.58 5.17 11.92
CA ASP A 151 -10.76 4.60 13.26
C ASP A 151 -11.86 3.52 13.30
N ARG A 152 -12.76 3.51 12.30
CA ARG A 152 -13.80 2.48 12.15
C ARG A 152 -13.32 1.22 11.41
N VAL A 153 -12.08 1.21 10.91
CA VAL A 153 -11.45 0.06 10.26
C VAL A 153 -11.02 -0.95 11.31
N GLN A 154 -11.47 -2.19 11.19
CA GLN A 154 -11.12 -3.27 12.12
C GLN A 154 -9.75 -3.87 11.77
N GLU A 155 -9.53 -4.21 10.49
CA GLU A 155 -8.26 -4.72 9.98
C GLU A 155 -7.73 -3.85 8.85
N LEU A 156 -6.46 -3.51 8.90
CA LEU A 156 -5.77 -2.77 7.85
C LEU A 156 -4.73 -3.67 7.19
N VAL A 157 -4.91 -3.99 5.92
CA VAL A 157 -3.91 -4.74 5.15
C VAL A 157 -3.01 -3.74 4.41
N ILE A 158 -1.73 -3.74 4.73
CA ILE A 158 -0.73 -2.90 4.06
C ILE A 158 -0.09 -3.71 2.94
N CYS A 159 -0.33 -3.29 1.70
CA CYS A 159 0.23 -3.87 0.49
C CYS A 159 1.21 -2.86 -0.14
N GLY A 160 2.44 -2.84 0.36
CA GLY A 160 3.50 -1.94 -0.09
C GLY A 160 4.38 -2.57 -1.15
N ASP A 161 5.15 -1.71 -1.84
CA ASP A 161 6.18 -2.13 -2.79
C ASP A 161 7.33 -2.87 -2.10
N SER A 162 7.98 -3.78 -2.81
CA SER A 162 9.12 -4.55 -2.28
C SER A 162 10.43 -3.75 -2.22
N ASP A 163 10.49 -2.55 -2.80
CA ASP A 163 11.67 -1.69 -2.79
C ASP A 163 11.87 -0.95 -1.45
N LEU A 164 13.00 -0.25 -1.30
CA LEU A 164 13.33 0.42 -0.05
C LEU A 164 12.32 1.53 0.34
N PRO A 165 11.86 2.41 -0.58
CA PRO A 165 10.80 3.36 -0.28
C PRO A 165 9.50 2.68 0.18
N GLY A 166 9.06 1.61 -0.48
CA GLY A 166 7.87 0.85 -0.12
C GLY A 166 7.97 0.24 1.28
N ARG A 167 9.11 -0.38 1.62
CA ARG A 167 9.35 -0.90 2.99
C ARG A 167 9.34 0.19 4.06
N THR A 168 9.87 1.38 3.75
CA THR A 168 9.81 2.53 4.65
C THR A 168 8.38 3.00 4.86
N LEU A 169 7.59 3.06 3.78
CA LEU A 169 6.15 3.37 3.84
C LEU A 169 5.39 2.37 4.71
N VAL A 170 5.62 1.06 4.51
CA VAL A 170 5.02 -0.01 5.32
C VAL A 170 5.28 0.22 6.81
N LYS A 171 6.53 0.53 7.19
CA LYS A 171 6.89 0.83 8.56
C LYS A 171 6.13 2.05 9.10
N HIS A 172 6.09 3.16 8.37
CA HIS A 172 5.38 4.36 8.79
C HIS A 172 3.88 4.13 8.95
N LEU A 173 3.26 3.34 8.08
CA LEU A 173 1.85 2.96 8.21
C LEU A 173 1.62 2.06 9.43
N ALA A 174 2.54 1.12 9.69
CA ALA A 174 2.48 0.29 10.89
C ALA A 174 2.57 1.12 12.17
N ASP A 175 3.50 2.07 12.23
CA ASP A 175 3.67 2.98 13.36
C ASP A 175 2.41 3.86 13.57
N TYR A 176 1.78 4.30 12.47
CA TYR A 176 0.59 5.15 12.52
C TYR A 176 -0.69 4.40 12.94
N PHE A 177 -0.93 3.21 12.38
CA PHE A 177 -2.15 2.43 12.60
C PHE A 177 -2.06 1.39 13.71
N GLY A 178 -0.84 1.05 14.14
CA GLY A 178 -0.60 0.14 15.27
C GLY A 178 -0.95 -1.32 14.99
N THR A 179 -1.45 -2.02 15.99
CA THR A 179 -1.65 -3.48 16.00
C THR A 179 -2.75 -4.00 15.06
N ARG A 180 -3.52 -3.11 14.42
CA ARG A 180 -4.54 -3.50 13.43
C ARG A 180 -3.96 -3.87 12.06
N CYS A 181 -2.63 -3.69 11.87
CA CYS A 181 -1.98 -3.86 10.59
C CYS A 181 -1.62 -5.31 10.31
N LEU A 182 -2.01 -5.76 9.13
CA LEU A 182 -1.56 -6.99 8.48
C LEU A 182 -0.70 -6.62 7.28
N PHE A 183 0.27 -7.44 6.94
CA PHE A 183 1.25 -7.16 5.90
C PHE A 183 1.26 -8.26 4.86
N THR A 184 1.35 -7.88 3.61
CA THR A 184 1.50 -8.81 2.49
C THR A 184 2.98 -9.06 2.21
N VAL A 185 3.26 -10.25 1.68
CA VAL A 185 4.57 -10.62 1.13
C VAL A 185 4.41 -10.87 -0.36
N LEU A 186 5.12 -10.10 -1.17
CA LEU A 186 5.08 -10.27 -2.63
C LEU A 186 6.03 -11.39 -3.07
N PRO A 187 5.69 -12.14 -4.15
CA PRO A 187 6.58 -13.13 -4.74
C PRO A 187 7.89 -12.51 -5.22
N GLY A 188 8.97 -13.28 -5.18
CA GLY A 188 10.26 -12.84 -5.71
C GLY A 188 10.16 -12.44 -7.18
N GLY A 189 10.79 -11.30 -7.54
CA GLY A 189 10.73 -10.74 -8.88
C GLY A 189 9.60 -9.74 -9.13
N CYS A 190 8.58 -9.65 -8.25
CA CYS A 190 7.53 -8.64 -8.31
C CYS A 190 7.90 -7.45 -7.44
N LYS A 191 7.81 -6.26 -8.01
CA LYS A 191 8.03 -5.01 -7.28
C LYS A 191 6.80 -4.62 -6.48
N ASP A 192 5.63 -4.68 -7.11
CA ASP A 192 4.35 -4.27 -6.58
C ASP A 192 3.24 -5.31 -6.87
N ILE A 193 2.07 -5.11 -6.32
CA ILE A 193 0.94 -6.02 -6.51
C ILE A 193 0.43 -6.00 -7.96
N SER A 194 0.69 -4.93 -8.71
CA SER A 194 0.34 -4.84 -10.13
C SER A 194 1.21 -5.76 -10.98
N ASP A 195 2.50 -5.92 -10.63
CA ASP A 195 3.36 -6.91 -11.27
C ASP A 195 2.85 -8.33 -11.03
N VAL A 196 2.32 -8.61 -9.83
CA VAL A 196 1.71 -9.91 -9.50
C VAL A 196 0.48 -10.18 -10.37
N LEU A 197 -0.41 -9.19 -10.53
CA LEU A 197 -1.58 -9.35 -11.39
C LEU A 197 -1.19 -9.70 -12.82
N VAL A 198 -0.21 -9.00 -13.37
CA VAL A 198 0.24 -9.21 -14.75
C VAL A 198 0.94 -10.57 -14.92
N ALA A 199 1.75 -10.98 -13.95
CA ALA A 199 2.53 -12.22 -14.04
C ALA A 199 1.72 -13.47 -13.70
N TYR A 200 0.81 -13.40 -12.72
CA TYR A 200 0.18 -14.58 -12.11
C TYR A 200 -1.34 -14.52 -12.08
N GLY A 201 -1.95 -13.37 -12.40
CA GLY A 201 -3.41 -13.20 -12.42
C GLY A 201 -4.04 -12.90 -11.05
N ALA A 202 -5.36 -12.70 -11.09
CA ALA A 202 -6.13 -12.22 -9.94
C ALA A 202 -6.24 -13.23 -8.79
N ASP A 203 -6.15 -14.54 -9.08
CA ASP A 203 -6.21 -15.57 -8.04
C ASP A 203 -5.04 -15.48 -7.08
N VAL A 204 -3.81 -15.30 -7.61
CA VAL A 204 -2.62 -15.13 -6.79
C VAL A 204 -2.65 -13.81 -6.01
N VAL A 205 -3.19 -12.74 -6.60
CA VAL A 205 -3.43 -11.49 -5.86
C VAL A 205 -4.36 -11.74 -4.65
N ARG A 206 -5.44 -12.51 -4.83
CA ARG A 206 -6.35 -12.87 -3.73
C ARG A 206 -5.66 -13.70 -2.65
N GLU A 207 -4.83 -14.66 -3.04
CA GLU A 207 -4.05 -15.49 -2.12
C GLU A 207 -3.11 -14.63 -1.25
N ILE A 208 -2.37 -13.69 -1.88
CA ILE A 208 -1.46 -12.78 -1.16
C ILE A 208 -2.21 -11.93 -0.14
N ILE A 209 -3.34 -11.34 -0.52
CA ILE A 209 -4.15 -10.53 0.41
C ILE A 209 -4.78 -11.39 1.51
N GLY A 210 -5.20 -12.61 1.17
CA GLY A 210 -5.77 -13.57 2.13
C GLY A 210 -4.76 -14.10 3.14
N SER A 211 -3.49 -14.19 2.76
CA SER A 211 -2.38 -14.64 3.61
C SER A 211 -1.69 -13.51 4.39
N ALA A 212 -2.19 -12.27 4.30
CA ALA A 212 -1.64 -11.15 5.05
C ALA A 212 -1.63 -11.44 6.56
N CYS A 213 -0.51 -11.22 7.20
CA CYS A 213 -0.29 -11.53 8.61
C CYS A 213 0.30 -10.33 9.37
N PRO A 214 0.18 -10.29 10.71
CA PRO A 214 0.82 -9.25 11.52
C PRO A 214 2.33 -9.20 11.26
N HIS A 215 2.90 -7.99 11.26
CA HIS A 215 4.33 -7.85 11.17
C HIS A 215 4.98 -8.46 12.41
N ARG A 216 5.78 -9.49 12.24
CA ARG A 216 6.61 -9.98 13.32
C ARG A 216 7.76 -8.99 13.50
N THR A 217 7.71 -8.18 14.53
CA THR A 217 8.95 -7.67 15.11
C THR A 217 9.68 -8.89 15.62
N SER A 218 10.91 -9.12 15.18
CA SER A 218 11.74 -10.28 15.56
C SER A 218 11.83 -10.51 17.08
N ASP A 219 11.44 -9.51 17.85
CA ASP A 219 11.59 -9.45 19.30
C ASP A 219 10.28 -9.70 20.09
N ILE A 220 9.12 -9.75 19.38
CA ILE A 220 7.83 -10.08 20.02
C ILE A 220 7.38 -11.45 19.53
N ILE A 221 7.48 -12.44 20.41
CA ILE A 221 7.08 -13.81 20.19
C ILE A 221 5.81 -14.05 20.97
N THR A 222 4.79 -14.63 20.35
CA THR A 222 3.55 -14.98 21.07
C THR A 222 3.77 -16.15 21.99
N VAL A 223 2.99 -16.24 23.07
CA VAL A 223 3.04 -17.38 24.01
C VAL A 223 2.81 -18.71 23.28
N SER A 224 1.93 -18.74 22.27
CA SER A 224 1.66 -19.94 21.49
C SER A 224 2.86 -20.42 20.66
N GLU A 225 3.71 -19.50 20.19
CA GLU A 225 4.93 -19.85 19.41
C GLU A 225 6.03 -20.42 20.30
N ARG A 226 5.98 -20.17 21.60
CA ARG A 226 6.88 -20.71 22.62
C ARG A 226 6.22 -21.75 23.52
N ALA A 227 5.04 -22.24 23.14
CA ALA A 227 4.27 -23.15 23.99
C ALA A 227 5.08 -24.39 24.38
N ASP A 228 5.78 -25.01 23.44
CA ASP A 228 6.61 -26.20 23.71
C ASP A 228 7.78 -25.89 24.64
N GLU A 229 8.42 -24.72 24.43
CA GLU A 229 9.54 -24.27 25.26
C GLU A 229 9.06 -23.93 26.69
N ILE A 230 7.92 -23.25 26.79
CA ILE A 230 7.28 -22.99 28.09
C ILE A 230 6.89 -24.29 28.80
N MET A 231 6.30 -25.24 28.09
CA MET A 231 5.96 -26.54 28.63
C MET A 231 7.20 -27.34 29.05
N ASN A 232 8.30 -27.25 28.30
CA ASN A 232 9.56 -27.88 28.70
C ASN A 232 10.10 -27.27 30.00
N VAL A 233 10.06 -25.93 30.13
CA VAL A 233 10.45 -25.25 31.39
C VAL A 233 9.53 -25.69 32.55
N LEU A 234 8.21 -25.72 32.36
CA LEU A 234 7.25 -26.14 33.39
C LEU A 234 7.43 -27.60 33.80
N ASN A 235 7.87 -28.46 32.88
CA ASN A 235 8.13 -29.86 33.13
C ASN A 235 9.54 -30.14 33.70
N GLY A 236 10.33 -29.08 33.96
CA GLY A 236 11.69 -29.20 34.46
C GLY A 236 12.75 -29.60 33.40
N ASN A 237 12.37 -29.65 32.13
CA ASN A 237 13.25 -29.99 31.00
C ASN A 237 13.88 -28.71 30.42
N TYR A 238 14.67 -27.99 31.19
CA TYR A 238 15.39 -26.81 30.70
C TYR A 238 16.88 -26.93 31.04
N ASP A 239 17.72 -26.35 30.19
CA ASP A 239 19.15 -26.24 30.45
C ASP A 239 19.37 -25.33 31.65
N HIS A 240 19.95 -25.87 32.70
CA HIS A 240 20.45 -25.05 33.81
C HIS A 240 21.60 -24.20 33.28
N GLY A 241 21.40 -22.93 33.13
CA GLY A 241 22.33 -21.96 32.54
C GLY A 241 23.82 -22.21 32.76
N TYR A 242 24.67 -21.52 32.05
CA TYR A 242 26.12 -21.69 32.19
C TYR A 242 26.57 -21.27 33.59
N ASP A 243 27.35 -22.17 34.25
CA ASP A 243 28.09 -21.78 35.45
C ASP A 243 29.02 -20.62 35.12
N VAL A 244 28.70 -19.48 35.64
CA VAL A 244 29.54 -18.23 35.46
C VAL A 244 30.78 -18.23 36.30
N GLY A 245 31.05 -19.35 37.05
CA GLY A 245 32.26 -19.48 37.87
C GLY A 245 32.29 -18.64 39.15
N TYR A 246 31.16 -17.98 39.50
CA TYR A 246 31.01 -17.24 40.77
C TYR A 246 30.02 -17.97 41.64
N GLY A 247 30.51 -18.85 42.56
CA GLY A 247 29.70 -19.66 43.42
C GLY A 247 28.48 -18.98 44.06
N PRO A 248 28.55 -17.72 44.54
CA PRO A 248 27.41 -17.02 45.12
C PRO A 248 26.30 -16.66 44.14
N LEU A 249 26.58 -16.69 42.82
CA LEU A 249 25.62 -16.39 41.77
C LEU A 249 25.01 -17.68 41.15
N THR A 250 25.80 -18.74 41.14
CA THR A 250 25.36 -20.07 40.61
C THR A 250 24.23 -20.66 41.46
N ASP A 251 24.19 -20.37 42.78
CA ASP A 251 23.17 -20.87 43.71
C ASP A 251 21.84 -20.07 43.68
N ARG A 252 21.73 -19.06 42.79
CA ARG A 252 20.56 -18.17 42.70
C ARG A 252 19.86 -18.16 41.34
N VAL A 253 20.30 -18.99 40.39
CA VAL A 253 19.68 -19.10 39.05
C VAL A 253 18.92 -20.39 38.91
#